data_6e9009e7184d018d5aa8c7695a2e86ba
#
_entry.id   6e9009e7184d018d5aa8c7695a2e86ba
#
_cell.length_a   1.000
_cell.length_b   1.000
_cell.length_c   1.000
_cell.angle_alpha   90.00
_cell.angle_beta   90.00
_cell.angle_gamma   90.00
#
_symmetry.space_group_name_H-M   'P 1'
#
loop_
_entity.id
_entity.type
_entity.pdbx_description
1 polymer ?
#
loop_
_entity_poly.entity_id
_entity_poly.type
_entity_poly.pdbx_seq_one_letter_code
_entity_poly.pdbx_strand_id
1 'polypeptide(L)'
;TLSGKVTDESTGKIIPKAIVTCTGSDGSSYIDTTNQSGAYNFDKTQILENTSYVLTVKKEGYFGGRGTETTVGLTQSTDLVLDFVLTPIPVKPIVLPEILYDLDKWELKPQYRDSLNGLYETLVNNENIIIELGSHTDSRASKEYNYELSQKRAQSVVDYLISKGIAPDRLVAKGYGKNFPIAPNSNPDGSDNPEGRQKNRRTEFKVIGQLNNEEEVI
;
A
#
# COMPACT_ATOMS: atom_id res chain seq x y z
N THR A 1 -28.56 3.74 -12.52
CA THR A 1 -27.39 4.56 -12.16
C THR A 1 -26.46 3.78 -11.24
N LEU A 2 -25.21 4.25 -11.08
CA LEU A 2 -24.27 3.74 -10.10
C LEU A 2 -23.65 4.94 -9.40
N SER A 3 -23.83 5.04 -8.11
CA SER A 3 -23.40 6.19 -7.32
C SER A 3 -22.78 5.76 -6.00
N GLY A 4 -22.18 6.69 -5.28
CA GLY A 4 -21.64 6.43 -3.94
C GLY A 4 -20.96 7.65 -3.34
N LYS A 5 -20.36 7.45 -2.16
CA LYS A 5 -19.59 8.45 -1.43
C LYS A 5 -18.21 7.93 -1.11
N VAL A 6 -17.27 8.85 -1.00
CA VAL A 6 -15.90 8.55 -0.59
C VAL A 6 -15.63 9.24 0.75
N THR A 7 -15.17 8.45 1.73
CA THR A 7 -14.89 8.90 3.10
C THR A 7 -13.50 8.47 3.57
N ASP A 8 -12.97 9.20 4.54
CA ASP A 8 -11.70 8.94 5.22
C ASP A 8 -11.91 7.93 6.36
N GLU A 9 -11.14 6.86 6.37
CA GLU A 9 -11.25 5.78 7.37
C GLU A 9 -11.00 6.27 8.79
N SER A 10 -10.03 7.16 8.98
CA SER A 10 -9.59 7.60 10.30
C SER A 10 -10.51 8.64 10.94
N THR A 11 -11.21 9.45 10.12
CA THR A 11 -12.01 10.58 10.59
C THR A 11 -13.49 10.47 10.27
N GLY A 12 -13.88 9.57 9.36
CA GLY A 12 -15.24 9.47 8.82
C GLY A 12 -15.66 10.66 7.96
N LYS A 13 -14.76 11.63 7.70
CA LYS A 13 -15.07 12.81 6.89
C LYS A 13 -15.15 12.44 5.41
N ILE A 14 -16.00 13.19 4.71
CA ILE A 14 -16.12 13.11 3.25
C ILE A 14 -14.80 13.53 2.57
N ILE A 15 -14.48 12.89 1.44
CA ILE A 15 -13.31 13.20 0.61
C ILE A 15 -13.78 13.81 -0.71
N PRO A 16 -13.74 15.13 -0.88
CA PRO A 16 -14.01 15.78 -2.16
C PRO A 16 -12.81 15.65 -3.11
N LYS A 17 -13.08 15.79 -4.41
CA LYS A 17 -12.07 15.73 -5.48
C LYS A 17 -11.27 14.41 -5.48
N ALA A 18 -11.89 13.30 -5.10
CA ALA A 18 -11.38 11.96 -5.38
C ALA A 18 -11.78 11.56 -6.79
N ILE A 19 -10.88 10.98 -7.56
CA ILE A 19 -11.12 10.52 -8.93
C ILE A 19 -11.66 9.09 -8.85
N VAL A 20 -12.86 8.88 -9.40
CA VAL A 20 -13.50 7.56 -9.48
C VAL A 20 -13.54 7.13 -10.92
N THR A 21 -12.91 6.01 -11.24
CA THR A 21 -12.95 5.40 -12.59
C THR A 21 -13.84 4.17 -12.54
N CYS A 22 -14.80 4.09 -13.44
CA CYS A 22 -15.73 2.98 -13.60
C CYS A 22 -15.45 2.28 -14.95
N THR A 23 -15.01 1.02 -14.90
CA THR A 23 -14.67 0.24 -16.10
C THR A 23 -15.64 -0.94 -16.22
N GLY A 24 -16.35 -1.01 -17.34
CA GLY A 24 -17.29 -2.08 -17.64
C GLY A 24 -16.63 -3.28 -18.31
N SER A 25 -17.21 -4.46 -18.12
CA SER A 25 -16.82 -5.71 -18.81
C SER A 25 -17.04 -5.66 -20.33
N ASP A 26 -17.78 -4.68 -20.81
CA ASP A 26 -18.00 -4.35 -22.22
C ASP A 26 -16.87 -3.50 -22.83
N GLY A 27 -15.86 -3.14 -22.04
CA GLY A 27 -14.74 -2.29 -22.43
C GLY A 27 -15.00 -0.78 -22.26
N SER A 28 -16.19 -0.40 -21.77
CA SER A 28 -16.48 1.00 -21.45
C SER A 28 -15.64 1.49 -20.23
N SER A 29 -15.28 2.77 -20.24
CA SER A 29 -14.60 3.38 -19.12
C SER A 29 -15.07 4.83 -18.95
N TYR A 30 -15.45 5.18 -17.72
CA TYR A 30 -15.95 6.49 -17.36
C TYR A 30 -15.24 7.01 -16.10
N ILE A 31 -15.10 8.32 -16.02
CA ILE A 31 -14.46 8.98 -14.88
C ILE A 31 -15.42 10.01 -14.31
N ASP A 32 -15.55 10.02 -13.00
CA ASP A 32 -16.18 11.09 -12.24
C ASP A 32 -15.29 11.54 -11.09
N THR A 33 -15.53 12.75 -10.59
CA THR A 33 -14.76 13.33 -9.49
C THR A 33 -15.72 13.69 -8.36
N THR A 34 -15.43 13.21 -7.15
CA THR A 34 -16.31 13.48 -6.00
C THR A 34 -16.49 14.98 -5.75
N ASN A 35 -17.73 15.36 -5.56
CA ASN A 35 -18.14 16.74 -5.28
C ASN A 35 -17.84 17.14 -3.82
N GLN A 36 -18.31 18.32 -3.40
CA GLN A 36 -18.13 18.85 -2.04
C GLN A 36 -18.77 17.99 -0.94
N SER A 37 -19.76 17.15 -1.28
CA SER A 37 -20.37 16.19 -0.36
C SER A 37 -19.72 14.81 -0.41
N GLY A 38 -18.57 14.66 -1.12
CA GLY A 38 -17.87 13.40 -1.30
C GLY A 38 -18.57 12.43 -2.25
N ALA A 39 -19.63 12.85 -2.94
CA ALA A 39 -20.45 11.98 -3.78
C ALA A 39 -19.95 11.97 -5.23
N TYR A 40 -20.10 10.80 -5.87
CA TYR A 40 -19.90 10.57 -7.29
C TYR A 40 -21.13 9.89 -7.90
N ASN A 41 -21.29 9.98 -9.22
CA ASN A 41 -22.43 9.38 -9.93
C ASN A 41 -22.10 9.08 -11.39
N PHE A 42 -22.45 7.86 -11.82
CA PHE A 42 -22.49 7.43 -13.21
C PHE A 42 -23.97 7.23 -13.58
N ASP A 43 -24.41 7.89 -14.63
CA ASP A 43 -25.82 7.92 -15.01
C ASP A 43 -26.24 6.71 -15.86
N LYS A 44 -27.52 6.67 -16.22
CA LYS A 44 -28.11 5.57 -17.01
C LYS A 44 -27.57 5.43 -18.44
N THR A 45 -26.85 6.43 -18.95
CA THR A 45 -26.20 6.36 -20.28
C THR A 45 -24.83 5.72 -20.19
N GLN A 46 -24.24 5.68 -19.00
CA GLN A 46 -22.93 5.12 -18.69
C GLN A 46 -23.03 3.71 -18.09
N ILE A 47 -24.11 3.43 -17.35
CA ILE A 47 -24.34 2.12 -16.71
C ILE A 47 -25.34 1.33 -17.54
N LEU A 48 -24.82 0.36 -18.28
CA LEU A 48 -25.57 -0.46 -19.22
C LEU A 48 -26.08 -1.76 -18.56
N GLU A 49 -27.06 -2.40 -19.19
CA GLU A 49 -27.56 -3.70 -18.77
C GLU A 49 -26.54 -4.82 -19.04
N ASN A 50 -26.65 -5.91 -18.29
CA ASN A 50 -25.80 -7.12 -18.42
C ASN A 50 -24.28 -6.85 -18.41
N THR A 51 -23.85 -5.85 -17.64
CA THR A 51 -22.45 -5.43 -17.56
C THR A 51 -21.97 -5.50 -16.12
N SER A 52 -20.77 -6.04 -15.91
CA SER A 52 -20.07 -5.99 -14.61
C SER A 52 -19.09 -4.83 -14.61
N TYR A 53 -19.06 -4.09 -13.53
CA TYR A 53 -18.25 -2.89 -13.38
C TYR A 53 -17.20 -3.07 -12.30
N VAL A 54 -15.99 -2.61 -12.58
CA VAL A 54 -14.93 -2.42 -11.61
C VAL A 54 -14.76 -0.93 -11.39
N LEU A 55 -14.86 -0.48 -10.14
CA LEU A 55 -14.60 0.90 -9.77
C LEU A 55 -13.28 0.99 -9.04
N THR A 56 -12.49 1.99 -9.40
CA THR A 56 -11.27 2.37 -8.66
C THR A 56 -11.37 3.81 -8.22
N VAL A 57 -10.88 4.10 -7.03
CA VAL A 57 -10.87 5.45 -6.47
C VAL A 57 -9.44 5.84 -6.15
N LYS A 58 -9.03 7.04 -6.60
CA LYS A 58 -7.71 7.62 -6.33
C LYS A 58 -7.86 8.99 -5.68
N LYS A 59 -7.05 9.22 -4.65
CA LYS A 59 -6.92 10.53 -3.99
C LYS A 59 -5.51 10.69 -3.47
N GLU A 60 -4.89 11.84 -3.74
CA GLU A 60 -3.58 12.16 -3.19
C GLU A 60 -3.61 12.10 -1.65
N GLY A 61 -2.58 11.50 -1.06
CA GLY A 61 -2.48 11.28 0.38
C GLY A 61 -3.25 10.07 0.92
N TYR A 62 -3.91 9.29 0.06
CA TYR A 62 -4.66 8.09 0.43
C TYR A 62 -4.21 6.87 -0.39
N PHE A 63 -4.32 5.68 0.20
CA PHE A 63 -4.33 4.45 -0.58
C PHE A 63 -5.60 4.39 -1.42
N GLY A 64 -5.50 3.90 -2.65
CA GLY A 64 -6.61 3.77 -3.56
C GLY A 64 -7.63 2.72 -3.11
N GLY A 65 -8.89 2.94 -3.45
CA GLY A 65 -9.97 2.00 -3.25
C GLY A 65 -10.32 1.25 -4.53
N ARG A 66 -10.84 0.01 -4.38
CA ARG A 66 -11.39 -0.79 -5.47
C ARG A 66 -12.65 -1.50 -5.03
N GLY A 67 -13.64 -1.55 -5.90
CA GLY A 67 -14.88 -2.27 -5.66
C GLY A 67 -15.52 -2.74 -6.97
N THR A 68 -16.55 -3.56 -6.89
CA THR A 68 -17.24 -4.11 -8.05
C THR A 68 -18.76 -4.02 -7.87
N GLU A 69 -19.45 -3.75 -8.96
CA GLU A 69 -20.91 -3.79 -9.05
C GLU A 69 -21.31 -4.48 -10.35
N THR A 70 -22.55 -4.94 -10.45
CA THR A 70 -23.03 -5.60 -11.65
C THR A 70 -24.50 -5.35 -11.92
N THR A 71 -24.82 -5.18 -13.18
CA THR A 71 -26.20 -5.17 -13.68
C THR A 71 -26.61 -6.51 -14.29
N VAL A 72 -25.70 -7.50 -14.30
CA VAL A 72 -25.99 -8.84 -14.83
C VAL A 72 -27.10 -9.49 -14.01
N GLY A 73 -28.16 -9.93 -14.69
CA GLY A 73 -29.31 -10.60 -14.07
C GLY A 73 -30.30 -9.65 -13.41
N LEU A 74 -30.14 -8.34 -13.48
CA LEU A 74 -31.16 -7.39 -13.05
C LEU A 74 -32.32 -7.39 -14.07
N THR A 75 -33.54 -7.55 -13.57
CA THR A 75 -34.78 -7.56 -14.38
C THR A 75 -35.54 -6.24 -14.37
N GLN A 76 -35.06 -5.29 -13.53
CA GLN A 76 -35.65 -3.97 -13.37
C GLN A 76 -34.54 -2.92 -13.28
N SER A 77 -34.88 -1.69 -13.66
CA SER A 77 -33.98 -0.53 -13.46
C SER A 77 -33.73 -0.35 -11.97
N THR A 78 -32.45 -0.40 -11.59
CA THR A 78 -32.02 -0.34 -10.20
C THR A 78 -30.92 0.74 -10.06
N ASP A 79 -31.01 1.50 -8.96
CA ASP A 79 -29.92 2.39 -8.57
C ASP A 79 -28.93 1.62 -7.68
N LEU A 80 -27.73 1.42 -8.21
CA LEU A 80 -26.62 0.76 -7.51
C LEU A 80 -25.88 1.79 -6.65
N VAL A 81 -25.44 1.37 -5.47
CA VAL A 81 -24.69 2.23 -4.55
C VAL A 81 -23.45 1.50 -4.08
N LEU A 82 -22.28 2.10 -4.32
CA LEU A 82 -20.98 1.61 -3.86
C LEU A 82 -20.23 2.73 -3.16
N ASP A 83 -20.13 2.68 -1.85
CA ASP A 83 -19.35 3.65 -1.06
C ASP A 83 -17.92 3.16 -0.89
N PHE A 84 -16.99 4.13 -0.83
CA PHE A 84 -15.57 3.86 -0.58
C PHE A 84 -15.10 4.51 0.72
N VAL A 85 -14.32 3.76 1.46
CA VAL A 85 -13.59 4.24 2.63
C VAL A 85 -12.11 4.18 2.30
N LEU A 86 -11.42 5.32 2.24
CA LEU A 86 -10.00 5.38 1.90
C LEU A 86 -9.15 5.52 3.15
N THR A 87 -8.08 4.73 3.20
CA THR A 87 -7.08 4.77 4.27
C THR A 87 -6.04 5.85 3.96
N PRO A 88 -5.81 6.84 4.85
CA PRO A 88 -4.73 7.81 4.67
C PRO A 88 -3.36 7.11 4.61
N ILE A 89 -2.47 7.58 3.73
CA ILE A 89 -1.09 7.11 3.69
C ILE A 89 -0.38 7.62 4.95
N PRO A 90 0.15 6.73 5.81
CA PRO A 90 0.81 7.15 7.05
C PRO A 90 2.10 7.91 6.76
N VAL A 91 2.33 8.99 7.51
CA VAL A 91 3.61 9.72 7.47
C VAL A 91 4.75 8.91 8.07
N LYS A 92 4.44 8.05 9.06
CA LYS A 92 5.42 7.18 9.70
C LYS A 92 5.55 5.86 8.94
N PRO A 93 6.76 5.27 8.91
CA PRO A 93 6.93 3.94 8.32
C PRO A 93 6.03 2.89 9.00
N ILE A 94 5.56 1.94 8.19
CA ILE A 94 4.79 0.79 8.65
C ILE A 94 5.74 -0.38 8.83
N VAL A 95 5.84 -0.89 10.06
CA VAL A 95 6.66 -2.07 10.35
C VAL A 95 6.00 -3.30 9.73
N LEU A 96 6.76 -4.04 8.93
CA LEU A 96 6.32 -5.31 8.38
C LEU A 96 6.41 -6.37 9.49
N PRO A 97 5.29 -7.05 9.83
CA PRO A 97 5.33 -8.05 10.88
C PRO A 97 6.20 -9.25 10.46
N GLU A 98 6.90 -9.79 11.44
CA GLU A 98 7.51 -11.13 11.40
C GLU A 98 8.54 -11.44 10.30
N ILE A 99 9.15 -10.43 9.64
CA ILE A 99 10.27 -10.72 8.75
C ILE A 99 11.53 -10.93 9.60
N LEU A 100 11.78 -12.19 9.95
CA LEU A 100 12.95 -12.58 10.71
C LEU A 100 14.01 -13.17 9.77
N TYR A 101 15.26 -12.85 10.06
CA TYR A 101 16.42 -13.41 9.37
C TYR A 101 17.24 -14.24 10.35
N ASP A 102 17.88 -15.28 9.83
CA ASP A 102 18.91 -15.98 10.62
C ASP A 102 20.06 -15.04 10.92
N LEU A 103 20.89 -15.43 11.90
CA LEU A 103 22.10 -14.69 12.22
C LEU A 103 22.98 -14.57 10.96
N ASP A 104 23.39 -13.34 10.66
CA ASP A 104 24.23 -13.00 9.50
C ASP A 104 23.62 -13.39 8.13
N LYS A 105 22.31 -13.62 8.08
CA LYS A 105 21.57 -13.93 6.85
C LYS A 105 20.69 -12.79 6.41
N TRP A 106 20.45 -12.73 5.10
CA TRP A 106 19.57 -11.75 4.46
C TRP A 106 18.55 -12.38 3.52
N GLU A 107 18.64 -13.70 3.25
CA GLU A 107 17.69 -14.40 2.41
C GLU A 107 16.32 -14.46 3.08
N LEU A 108 15.30 -14.06 2.33
CA LEU A 108 13.92 -14.12 2.78
C LEU A 108 13.45 -15.56 2.85
N LYS A 109 13.21 -16.07 4.06
CA LYS A 109 12.72 -17.43 4.25
C LYS A 109 11.31 -17.60 3.66
N PRO A 110 10.98 -18.76 3.09
CA PRO A 110 9.67 -19.04 2.52
C PRO A 110 8.50 -18.73 3.44
N GLN A 111 8.63 -19.02 4.73
CA GLN A 111 7.59 -18.79 5.75
C GLN A 111 7.23 -17.31 5.97
N TYR A 112 8.13 -16.37 5.64
CA TYR A 112 7.88 -14.94 5.78
C TYR A 112 7.34 -14.30 4.50
N ARG A 113 7.22 -15.07 3.42
CA ARG A 113 6.63 -14.60 2.16
C ARG A 113 5.17 -14.25 2.34
N ASP A 114 4.46 -14.99 3.20
CA ASP A 114 3.05 -14.73 3.50
C ASP A 114 2.86 -13.41 4.26
N SER A 115 3.83 -13.03 5.12
CA SER A 115 3.83 -11.73 5.81
C SER A 115 3.98 -10.54 4.86
N LEU A 116 4.44 -10.77 3.62
CA LEU A 116 4.54 -9.74 2.58
C LEU A 116 3.29 -9.65 1.70
N ASN A 117 2.32 -10.56 1.84
CA ASN A 117 1.11 -10.55 1.01
C ASN A 117 0.31 -9.25 1.18
N GLY A 118 0.16 -8.74 2.41
CA GLY A 118 -0.53 -7.47 2.65
C GLY A 118 0.16 -6.27 1.97
N LEU A 119 1.49 -6.23 1.97
CA LEU A 119 2.24 -5.21 1.24
C LEU A 119 2.12 -5.39 -0.27
N TYR A 120 2.21 -6.64 -0.75
CA TYR A 120 2.02 -6.96 -2.17
C TYR A 120 0.64 -6.49 -2.67
N GLU A 121 -0.44 -6.85 -1.97
CA GLU A 121 -1.80 -6.42 -2.30
C GLU A 121 -1.93 -4.88 -2.26
N THR A 122 -1.31 -4.23 -1.28
CA THR A 122 -1.27 -2.76 -1.22
C THR A 122 -0.63 -2.18 -2.47
N LEU A 123 0.48 -2.76 -2.95
CA LEU A 123 1.18 -2.30 -4.15
C LEU A 123 0.42 -2.60 -5.45
N VAL A 124 -0.28 -3.73 -5.52
CA VAL A 124 -1.13 -4.08 -6.66
C VAL A 124 -2.34 -3.14 -6.77
N ASN A 125 -2.97 -2.85 -5.63
CA ASN A 125 -4.13 -1.95 -5.59
C ASN A 125 -3.75 -0.46 -5.72
N ASN A 126 -2.46 -0.12 -5.59
CA ASN A 126 -1.94 1.24 -5.66
C ASN A 126 -0.76 1.31 -6.63
N GLU A 127 -1.03 1.15 -7.93
CA GLU A 127 0.00 1.04 -8.97
C GLU A 127 0.89 2.28 -9.10
N ASN A 128 0.43 3.43 -8.60
CA ASN A 128 1.14 4.69 -8.70
C ASN A 128 2.05 5.01 -7.50
N ILE A 129 2.00 4.27 -6.38
CA ILE A 129 2.86 4.58 -5.23
C ILE A 129 4.27 4.03 -5.41
N ILE A 130 5.24 4.82 -4.93
CA ILE A 130 6.64 4.44 -4.80
C ILE A 130 6.93 4.26 -3.31
N ILE A 131 7.50 3.13 -2.93
CA ILE A 131 7.84 2.84 -1.54
C ILE A 131 9.35 2.69 -1.32
N GLU A 132 9.79 3.09 -0.15
CA GLU A 132 11.10 2.71 0.40
C GLU A 132 10.90 1.54 1.38
N LEU A 133 11.67 0.48 1.20
CA LEU A 133 11.79 -0.64 2.12
C LEU A 133 13.05 -0.44 2.96
N GLY A 134 12.85 -0.11 4.24
CA GLY A 134 13.90 0.17 5.21
C GLY A 134 14.15 -1.03 6.11
N SER A 135 15.40 -1.48 6.25
CA SER A 135 15.76 -2.52 7.21
C SER A 135 16.71 -2.00 8.28
N HIS A 136 16.56 -2.53 9.47
CA HIS A 136 17.29 -2.13 10.67
C HIS A 136 17.91 -3.32 11.38
N THR A 137 18.96 -3.06 12.16
CA THR A 137 19.63 -4.03 13.03
C THR A 137 19.55 -3.61 14.49
N ASP A 138 19.94 -4.51 15.39
CA ASP A 138 20.22 -4.16 16.78
C ASP A 138 21.60 -3.48 16.92
N SER A 139 22.01 -3.16 18.14
CA SER A 139 23.24 -2.43 18.42
C SER A 139 24.53 -3.24 18.29
N ARG A 140 24.43 -4.58 18.13
CA ARG A 140 25.60 -5.46 18.03
C ARG A 140 26.34 -5.27 16.71
N ALA A 141 27.62 -5.66 16.67
CA ALA A 141 28.54 -5.49 15.56
C ALA A 141 28.89 -4.02 15.20
N SER A 142 29.75 -3.83 14.21
CA SER A 142 30.18 -2.52 13.74
C SER A 142 29.05 -1.77 13.02
N LYS A 143 29.23 -0.48 12.82
CA LYS A 143 28.29 0.35 12.08
C LYS A 143 28.24 -0.04 10.60
N GLU A 144 29.39 -0.26 10.03
CA GLU A 144 29.60 -0.63 8.62
C GLU A 144 28.96 -1.98 8.33
N TYR A 145 29.23 -2.98 9.16
CA TYR A 145 28.65 -4.30 9.05
C TYR A 145 27.12 -4.27 9.12
N ASN A 146 26.56 -3.56 10.11
CA ASN A 146 25.12 -3.43 10.29
C ASN A 146 24.45 -2.69 9.11
N TYR A 147 25.13 -1.71 8.54
CA TYR A 147 24.65 -1.01 7.34
C TYR A 147 24.56 -1.98 6.15
N GLU A 148 25.64 -2.70 5.86
CA GLU A 148 25.66 -3.67 4.75
C GLU A 148 24.62 -4.78 4.94
N LEU A 149 24.52 -5.34 6.14
CA LEU A 149 23.55 -6.40 6.45
C LEU A 149 22.11 -5.91 6.27
N SER A 150 21.79 -4.73 6.76
CA SER A 150 20.46 -4.14 6.61
C SER A 150 20.15 -3.80 5.15
N GLN A 151 21.13 -3.31 4.38
CA GLN A 151 20.96 -3.05 2.95
C GLN A 151 20.62 -4.34 2.18
N LYS A 152 21.35 -5.43 2.44
CA LYS A 152 21.07 -6.73 1.81
C LYS A 152 19.67 -7.27 2.19
N ARG A 153 19.24 -7.06 3.42
CA ARG A 153 17.90 -7.45 3.88
C ARG A 153 16.80 -6.66 3.19
N ALA A 154 16.95 -5.33 3.10
CA ALA A 154 16.00 -4.51 2.35
C ALA A 154 15.94 -4.93 0.88
N GLN A 155 17.09 -5.19 0.26
CA GLN A 155 17.17 -5.64 -1.12
C GLN A 155 16.47 -6.98 -1.34
N SER A 156 16.61 -7.94 -0.43
CA SER A 156 15.96 -9.26 -0.56
C SER A 156 14.42 -9.16 -0.58
N VAL A 157 13.85 -8.19 0.13
CA VAL A 157 12.41 -7.92 0.08
C VAL A 157 12.01 -7.26 -1.24
N VAL A 158 12.80 -6.30 -1.71
CA VAL A 158 12.61 -5.67 -3.04
C VAL A 158 12.64 -6.74 -4.14
N ASP A 159 13.67 -7.59 -4.15
CA ASP A 159 13.84 -8.64 -5.15
C ASP A 159 12.65 -9.62 -5.15
N TYR A 160 12.13 -9.95 -3.96
CA TYR A 160 10.93 -10.76 -3.83
C TYR A 160 9.70 -10.08 -4.45
N LEU A 161 9.45 -8.81 -4.18
CA LEU A 161 8.32 -8.07 -4.74
C LEU A 161 8.44 -7.92 -6.27
N ILE A 162 9.66 -7.69 -6.78
CA ILE A 162 9.92 -7.68 -8.23
C ILE A 162 9.60 -9.06 -8.83
N SER A 163 10.01 -10.14 -8.18
CA SER A 163 9.71 -11.51 -8.64
C SER A 163 8.21 -11.82 -8.69
N LYS A 164 7.40 -11.05 -7.96
CA LYS A 164 5.94 -11.10 -7.96
C LYS A 164 5.29 -10.17 -8.99
N GLY A 165 6.07 -9.40 -9.73
CA GLY A 165 5.58 -8.52 -10.80
C GLY A 165 5.44 -7.06 -10.43
N ILE A 166 5.89 -6.63 -9.24
CA ILE A 166 5.94 -5.20 -8.93
C ILE A 166 7.08 -4.54 -9.71
N ALA A 167 6.79 -3.42 -10.36
CA ALA A 167 7.75 -2.69 -11.17
C ALA A 167 8.94 -2.18 -10.32
N PRO A 168 10.20 -2.37 -10.78
CA PRO A 168 11.39 -2.03 -10.00
C PRO A 168 11.51 -0.53 -9.64
N ASP A 169 11.04 0.36 -10.50
CA ASP A 169 11.04 1.82 -10.31
C ASP A 169 10.11 2.30 -9.18
N ARG A 170 9.24 1.42 -8.70
CA ARG A 170 8.36 1.66 -7.57
C ARG A 170 8.96 1.25 -6.21
N LEU A 171 10.15 0.65 -6.20
CA LEU A 171 10.73 0.01 -5.01
C LEU A 171 12.14 0.53 -4.75
N VAL A 172 12.38 1.04 -3.55
CA VAL A 172 13.70 1.51 -3.10
C VAL A 172 14.12 0.71 -1.87
N ALA A 173 15.25 -0.01 -1.97
CA ALA A 173 15.85 -0.70 -0.83
C ALA A 173 16.78 0.22 -0.05
N LYS A 174 16.63 0.29 1.29
CA LYS A 174 17.50 1.12 2.15
C LYS A 174 17.87 0.44 3.45
N GLY A 175 19.17 0.26 3.66
CA GLY A 175 19.74 -0.18 4.93
C GLY A 175 19.95 1.01 5.87
N TYR A 176 19.46 0.89 7.09
CA TYR A 176 19.62 1.90 8.14
C TYR A 176 20.60 1.45 9.23
N GLY A 177 21.01 0.17 9.22
CA GLY A 177 21.86 -0.38 10.26
C GLY A 177 21.24 -0.19 11.65
N LYS A 178 22.05 0.16 12.61
CA LYS A 178 21.67 0.38 14.02
C LYS A 178 21.34 1.84 14.39
N ASN A 179 21.22 2.74 13.40
CA ASN A 179 21.13 4.19 13.66
C ASN A 179 19.76 4.65 14.19
N PHE A 180 18.69 3.88 13.98
CA PHE A 180 17.33 4.28 14.34
C PHE A 180 16.62 3.21 15.19
N PRO A 181 17.07 3.02 16.46
CA PRO A 181 16.42 2.08 17.36
C PRO A 181 15.02 2.59 17.75
N ILE A 182 14.05 1.68 17.85
CA ILE A 182 12.70 1.96 18.34
C ILE A 182 12.47 1.43 19.77
N ALA A 183 13.45 0.71 20.31
CA ALA A 183 13.46 0.22 21.67
C ALA A 183 14.89 0.25 22.25
N PRO A 184 15.05 0.33 23.58
CA PRO A 184 16.35 0.22 24.22
C PRO A 184 17.03 -1.13 23.92
N ASN A 185 18.32 -1.09 23.54
CA ASN A 185 19.12 -2.31 23.34
C ASN A 185 19.66 -2.90 24.65
N SER A 186 19.67 -2.12 25.73
CA SER A 186 20.07 -2.50 27.10
C SER A 186 19.03 -2.03 28.10
N ASN A 187 18.93 -2.74 29.21
CA ASN A 187 18.11 -2.35 30.34
C ASN A 187 18.71 -1.15 31.08
N PRO A 188 17.96 -0.46 31.98
CA PRO A 188 18.49 0.67 32.75
C PRO A 188 19.69 0.34 33.62
N ASP A 189 19.85 -0.91 34.06
CA ASP A 189 20.99 -1.42 34.84
C ASP A 189 22.21 -1.78 33.99
N GLY A 190 22.14 -1.56 32.67
CA GLY A 190 23.19 -1.88 31.70
C GLY A 190 23.20 -3.33 31.21
N SER A 191 22.34 -4.19 31.75
CA SER A 191 22.20 -5.56 31.28
C SER A 191 21.58 -5.63 29.87
N ASP A 192 21.76 -6.77 29.21
CA ASP A 192 21.23 -7.00 27.88
C ASP A 192 19.69 -6.95 27.82
N ASN A 193 19.12 -6.33 26.78
CA ASN A 193 17.70 -6.29 26.51
C ASN A 193 17.36 -7.03 25.21
N PRO A 194 17.18 -8.36 25.23
CA PRO A 194 16.90 -9.14 24.05
C PRO A 194 15.60 -8.73 23.34
N GLU A 195 14.56 -8.36 24.07
CA GLU A 195 13.27 -7.93 23.53
C GLU A 195 13.38 -6.60 22.80
N GLY A 196 14.09 -5.64 23.39
CA GLY A 196 14.34 -4.34 22.75
C GLY A 196 15.16 -4.51 21.47
N ARG A 197 16.19 -5.37 21.48
CA ARG A 197 16.94 -5.71 20.28
C ARG A 197 16.09 -6.41 19.22
N GLN A 198 15.17 -7.29 19.61
CA GLN A 198 14.25 -7.95 18.67
C GLN A 198 13.38 -6.93 17.94
N LYS A 199 12.85 -5.93 18.65
CA LYS A 199 12.08 -4.83 18.05
C LYS A 199 12.92 -3.99 17.09
N ASN A 200 14.21 -3.80 17.38
CA ASN A 200 15.12 -3.04 16.53
C ASN A 200 15.49 -3.78 15.23
N ARG A 201 15.52 -5.12 15.25
CA ARG A 201 15.71 -5.97 14.06
C ARG A 201 14.41 -6.05 13.28
N ARG A 202 14.10 -5.04 12.50
CA ARG A 202 12.85 -4.91 11.75
C ARG A 202 13.08 -4.52 10.31
N THR A 203 12.09 -4.81 9.50
CA THR A 203 11.90 -4.22 8.17
C THR A 203 10.61 -3.42 8.18
N GLU A 204 10.62 -2.26 7.57
CA GLU A 204 9.49 -1.35 7.47
C GLU A 204 9.38 -0.81 6.07
N PHE A 205 8.21 -0.30 5.69
CA PHE A 205 8.05 0.44 4.45
C PHE A 205 7.40 1.79 4.70
N LYS A 206 7.69 2.73 3.81
CA LYS A 206 6.99 4.02 3.76
C LYS A 206 6.75 4.40 2.30
N VAL A 207 5.66 5.08 2.03
CA VAL A 207 5.41 5.70 0.73
C VAL A 207 6.29 6.95 0.64
N ILE A 208 7.12 7.02 -0.41
CA ILE A 208 8.06 8.13 -0.62
C ILE A 208 7.70 9.00 -1.82
N GLY A 209 6.73 8.57 -2.63
CA GLY A 209 6.28 9.29 -3.80
C GLY A 209 5.13 8.58 -4.49
N GLN A 210 4.64 9.22 -5.53
CA GLN A 210 3.67 8.68 -6.45
C GLN A 210 4.16 8.92 -7.88
N LEU A 211 4.02 7.92 -8.74
CA LEU A 211 4.20 8.10 -10.19
C LEU A 211 3.10 9.03 -10.67
N ASN A 212 3.46 10.11 -11.33
CA ASN A 212 2.52 10.94 -12.04
C ASN A 212 2.11 10.16 -13.30
N ASN A 213 0.93 9.60 -13.30
CA ASN A 213 0.29 9.19 -14.55
C ASN A 213 -0.24 10.47 -15.22
N GLU A 214 0.66 11.29 -15.77
CA GLU A 214 0.30 12.20 -16.83
C GLU A 214 0.09 11.34 -18.09
N GLU A 215 -1.08 10.73 -18.22
CA GLU A 215 -1.61 10.51 -19.55
C GLU A 215 -1.94 11.90 -20.06
N GLU A 216 -1.03 12.44 -20.87
CA GLU A 216 -1.32 13.57 -21.77
C GLU A 216 -2.58 13.19 -22.56
N VAL A 217 -3.68 13.85 -22.23
CA VAL A 217 -4.84 13.93 -23.12
C VAL A 217 -4.39 14.78 -24.30
N ILE A 218 -3.95 14.10 -25.37
CA ILE A 218 -3.77 14.70 -26.70
C ILE A 218 -5.14 14.76 -27.38
#